data_b52440c7218e3f78d9b1623c39e1fb81
#
_entry.id   b52440c7218e3f78d9b1623c39e1fb81
#
_cell.length_a   1.000
_cell.length_b   1.000
_cell.length_c   1.000
_cell.angle_alpha   90.00
_cell.angle_beta   90.00
_cell.angle_gamma   90.00
#
_symmetry.space_group_name_H-M   'P 1'
#
loop_
_entity.id
_entity.type
_entity.pdbx_description
1 polymer ?
#
loop_
_entity_poly.entity_id
_entity_poly.type
_entity_poly.pdbx_seq_one_letter_code
_entity_poly.pdbx_strand_id
1 'polypeptide(L)'
;CIRDRYAKDKLELKLPVIGKLRRVIYTARFARTLSSLYSAGISIINCLQIARNTIGNSYIEKQFDQVIADVRGGMNLSESIDRVDGFTKKLSSSISVGEETGALDTMLVSIANQMEYDSEVAMNKLVSYLEPAMIVVMAAVVGFVIISVIQPIYGSYATIANSY
;
A
#
# COMPACT_ATOMS: atom_id res chain seq x y z
N CYS A 1 19.90 9.74 7.72
CA CYS A 1 19.30 8.57 7.04
C CYS A 1 17.96 8.11 7.63
N ILE A 2 17.74 8.09 8.96
CA ILE A 2 16.43 7.66 9.53
C ILE A 2 15.35 8.72 9.31
N ARG A 3 15.71 10.00 9.34
CA ARG A 3 14.80 11.15 9.14
C ARG A 3 14.27 11.24 7.71
N ASP A 4 15.07 10.85 6.74
CA ASP A 4 14.68 10.87 5.32
C ASP A 4 13.71 9.73 4.96
N ARG A 5 13.88 8.55 5.56
CA ARG A 5 12.93 7.43 5.40
C ARG A 5 11.56 7.77 5.97
N TYR A 6 11.52 8.35 7.18
CA TYR A 6 10.27 8.79 7.81
C TYR A 6 9.49 9.81 6.98
N ALA A 7 10.18 10.80 6.41
CA ALA A 7 9.56 11.83 5.57
C ALA A 7 9.03 11.23 4.24
N LYS A 8 9.80 10.33 3.60
CA LYS A 8 9.37 9.59 2.41
C LYS A 8 8.15 8.71 2.70
N ASP A 9 8.20 7.91 3.74
CA ASP A 9 7.15 6.98 4.14
C ASP A 9 5.83 7.71 4.43
N LYS A 10 5.90 8.89 5.05
CA LYS A 10 4.74 9.76 5.28
C LYS A 10 4.20 10.39 3.99
N LEU A 11 5.09 10.79 3.07
CA LEU A 11 4.69 11.41 1.80
C LEU A 11 3.99 10.39 0.88
N GLU A 12 4.47 9.15 0.87
CA GLU A 12 3.90 8.05 0.09
C GLU A 12 2.45 7.71 0.50
N LEU A 13 2.12 7.86 1.77
CA LEU A 13 0.74 7.68 2.27
C LEU A 13 -0.21 8.81 1.84
N LYS A 14 0.32 9.99 1.47
CA LYS A 14 -0.47 11.15 1.04
C LYS A 14 -0.82 11.13 -0.45
N LEU A 15 -0.17 10.33 -1.27
CA LEU A 15 -0.48 10.22 -2.69
C LEU A 15 -1.86 9.58 -2.90
N PRO A 16 -2.77 10.19 -3.70
CA PRO A 16 -4.19 9.79 -3.73
C PRO A 16 -4.43 8.37 -4.26
N VAL A 17 -3.57 7.85 -5.13
CA VAL A 17 -3.70 6.50 -5.72
C VAL A 17 -2.80 5.50 -4.97
N ILE A 18 -1.52 5.82 -4.82
CA ILE A 18 -0.51 4.93 -4.21
C ILE A 18 -0.73 4.82 -2.70
N GLY A 19 -1.15 5.90 -2.03
CA GLY A 19 -1.37 5.90 -0.59
C GLY A 19 -2.51 4.97 -0.15
N LYS A 20 -3.62 4.91 -0.91
CA LYS A 20 -4.71 3.96 -0.63
C LYS A 20 -4.25 2.51 -0.74
N LEU A 21 -3.51 2.18 -1.79
CA LEU A 21 -2.95 0.84 -1.99
C LEU A 21 -2.00 0.46 -0.86
N ARG A 22 -1.06 1.35 -0.51
CA ARG A 22 -0.08 1.09 0.56
C ARG A 22 -0.76 0.88 1.92
N ARG A 23 -1.80 1.67 2.24
CA ARG A 23 -2.60 1.46 3.47
C ARG A 23 -3.18 0.05 3.52
N VAL A 24 -3.74 -0.45 2.43
CA VAL A 24 -4.28 -1.80 2.36
C VAL A 24 -3.19 -2.85 2.57
N ILE A 25 -2.05 -2.71 1.89
CA ILE A 25 -0.91 -3.64 2.01
C ILE A 25 -0.34 -3.66 3.44
N TYR A 26 -0.13 -2.49 4.05
CA TYR A 26 0.38 -2.41 5.43
C TYR A 26 -0.62 -3.00 6.43
N THR A 27 -1.92 -2.73 6.23
CA THR A 27 -2.99 -3.31 7.05
C THR A 27 -3.03 -4.83 6.91
N ALA A 28 -2.90 -5.37 5.68
CA ALA A 28 -2.91 -6.80 5.43
C ALA A 28 -1.73 -7.52 6.12
N ARG A 29 -0.52 -6.99 5.96
CA ARG A 29 0.69 -7.55 6.62
C ARG A 29 0.56 -7.55 8.12
N PHE A 30 0.15 -6.43 8.70
CA PHE A 30 -0.05 -6.31 10.13
C PHE A 30 -1.13 -7.26 10.63
N ALA A 31 -2.32 -7.27 10.00
CA ALA A 31 -3.43 -8.12 10.38
C ALA A 31 -3.08 -9.62 10.29
N ARG A 32 -2.38 -10.05 9.23
CA ARG A 32 -1.91 -11.44 9.09
C ARG A 32 -0.96 -11.83 10.19
N THR A 33 0.05 -11.00 10.48
CA THR A 33 1.00 -11.28 11.55
C THR A 33 0.33 -11.29 12.92
N LEU A 34 -0.53 -10.30 13.20
CA LEU A 34 -1.26 -10.21 14.46
C LEU A 34 -2.17 -11.43 14.66
N SER A 35 -2.93 -11.83 13.63
CA SER A 35 -3.78 -13.01 13.64
C SER A 35 -2.99 -14.28 13.92
N SER A 36 -1.89 -14.50 13.20
CA SER A 36 -1.06 -15.72 13.36
C SER A 36 -0.45 -15.83 14.76
N LEU A 37 0.05 -14.73 15.31
CA LEU A 37 0.64 -14.70 16.65
C LEU A 37 -0.40 -14.89 17.75
N TYR A 38 -1.55 -14.24 17.60
CA TYR A 38 -2.64 -14.33 18.58
C TYR A 38 -3.26 -15.72 18.59
N SER A 39 -3.49 -16.34 17.42
CA SER A 39 -3.95 -17.74 17.32
C SER A 39 -2.95 -18.75 17.85
N ALA A 40 -1.67 -18.42 17.90
CA ALA A 40 -0.64 -19.22 18.56
C ALA A 40 -0.61 -19.06 20.11
N GLY A 41 -1.55 -18.28 20.67
CA GLY A 41 -1.65 -18.06 22.12
C GLY A 41 -0.68 -17.02 22.69
N ILE A 42 -0.05 -16.22 21.84
CA ILE A 42 0.84 -15.15 22.29
C ILE A 42 -0.02 -13.98 22.82
N SER A 43 0.39 -13.38 23.93
CA SER A 43 -0.32 -12.23 24.51
C SER A 43 -0.37 -11.07 23.52
N ILE A 44 -1.51 -10.34 23.50
CA ILE A 44 -1.75 -9.27 22.54
C ILE A 44 -0.65 -8.20 22.52
N ILE A 45 -0.07 -7.86 23.67
CA ILE A 45 1.02 -6.88 23.78
C ILE A 45 2.27 -7.37 23.05
N ASN A 46 2.63 -8.64 23.21
CA ASN A 46 3.77 -9.24 22.50
C ASN A 46 3.47 -9.36 21.00
N CYS A 47 2.23 -9.71 20.64
CA CYS A 47 1.79 -9.71 19.24
C CYS A 47 1.98 -8.34 18.59
N LEU A 48 1.59 -7.25 19.26
CA LEU A 48 1.77 -5.88 18.77
C LEU A 48 3.25 -5.51 18.60
N GLN A 49 4.11 -5.91 19.55
CA GLN A 49 5.55 -5.64 19.47
C GLN A 49 6.22 -6.33 18.27
N ILE A 50 5.80 -7.55 17.96
CA ILE A 50 6.34 -8.32 16.84
C ILE A 50 5.73 -7.81 15.53
N ALA A 51 4.41 -7.66 15.48
CA ALA A 51 3.68 -7.29 14.27
C ALA A 51 4.05 -5.90 13.75
N ARG A 52 4.39 -4.94 14.63
CA ARG A 52 4.85 -3.61 14.19
C ARG A 52 6.05 -3.68 13.25
N ASN A 53 6.98 -4.62 13.47
CA ASN A 53 8.19 -4.76 12.66
C ASN A 53 7.92 -5.31 11.26
N THR A 54 6.75 -5.91 11.03
CA THR A 54 6.36 -6.48 9.73
C THR A 54 5.68 -5.46 8.82
N ILE A 55 5.32 -4.29 9.33
CA ILE A 55 4.60 -3.24 8.57
C ILE A 55 5.48 -2.72 7.45
N GLY A 56 6.77 -2.49 7.72
CA GLY A 56 7.73 -2.01 6.72
C GLY A 56 7.56 -0.52 6.37
N ASN A 57 6.96 0.27 7.28
CA ASN A 57 6.84 1.71 7.18
C ASN A 57 7.19 2.38 8.50
N SER A 58 8.28 3.13 8.52
CA SER A 58 8.82 3.74 9.74
C SER A 58 7.90 4.79 10.37
N TYR A 59 7.01 5.41 9.59
CA TYR A 59 6.04 6.37 10.10
C TYR A 59 4.95 5.65 10.92
N ILE A 60 4.45 4.51 10.42
CA ILE A 60 3.46 3.69 11.12
C ILE A 60 4.10 3.01 12.34
N GLU A 61 5.29 2.41 12.18
CA GLU A 61 6.01 1.71 13.26
C GLU A 61 6.20 2.57 14.52
N LYS A 62 6.53 3.86 14.35
CA LYS A 62 6.71 4.78 15.49
C LYS A 62 5.41 5.05 16.27
N GLN A 63 4.26 4.99 15.62
CA GLN A 63 2.97 5.18 16.29
C GLN A 63 2.64 4.00 17.22
N PHE A 64 3.24 2.83 16.98
CA PHE A 64 3.03 1.64 17.82
C PHE A 64 3.61 1.74 19.23
N ASP A 65 4.59 2.61 19.48
CA ASP A 65 5.06 2.86 20.83
C ASP A 65 3.93 3.39 21.72
N GLN A 66 3.08 4.28 21.16
CA GLN A 66 1.89 4.80 21.84
C GLN A 66 0.78 3.73 21.92
N VAL A 67 0.51 3.00 20.84
CA VAL A 67 -0.49 1.92 20.84
C VAL A 67 -0.21 0.88 21.92
N ILE A 68 1.04 0.45 22.05
CA ILE A 68 1.44 -0.53 23.06
C ILE A 68 1.29 0.03 24.48
N ALA A 69 1.60 1.32 24.68
CA ALA A 69 1.42 1.99 25.98
C ALA A 69 -0.07 2.10 26.33
N ASP A 70 -0.93 2.48 25.39
CA ASP A 70 -2.37 2.63 25.57
C ASP A 70 -3.03 1.28 25.91
N VAL A 71 -2.71 0.21 25.18
CA VAL A 71 -3.23 -1.14 25.44
C VAL A 71 -2.75 -1.67 26.79
N ARG A 72 -1.49 -1.41 27.18
CA ARG A 72 -1.00 -1.74 28.54
C ARG A 72 -1.72 -0.97 29.63
N GLY A 73 -2.14 0.25 29.33
CA GLY A 73 -2.94 1.09 30.23
C GLY A 73 -4.41 0.66 30.34
N GLY A 74 -4.83 -0.38 29.61
CA GLY A 74 -6.20 -0.90 29.62
C GLY A 74 -7.13 -0.28 28.58
N MET A 75 -6.60 0.49 27.62
CA MET A 75 -7.37 0.98 26.47
C MET A 75 -7.69 -0.17 25.52
N ASN A 76 -8.87 -0.15 24.89
CA ASN A 76 -9.25 -1.13 23.90
C ASN A 76 -8.27 -1.12 22.71
N LEU A 77 -7.96 -2.30 22.20
CA LEU A 77 -7.07 -2.46 21.04
C LEU A 77 -7.63 -1.75 19.81
N SER A 78 -8.94 -1.88 19.58
CA SER A 78 -9.64 -1.23 18.46
C SER A 78 -9.48 0.29 18.48
N GLU A 79 -9.66 0.91 19.64
CA GLU A 79 -9.50 2.36 19.82
C GLU A 79 -8.05 2.80 19.62
N SER A 80 -7.10 2.05 20.16
CA SER A 80 -5.67 2.34 20.02
C SER A 80 -5.22 2.23 18.56
N ILE A 81 -5.69 1.21 17.83
CA ILE A 81 -5.38 1.00 16.41
C ILE A 81 -6.07 2.04 15.52
N ASP A 82 -7.27 2.52 15.87
CA ASP A 82 -7.98 3.53 15.10
C ASP A 82 -7.26 4.88 15.04
N ARG A 83 -6.43 5.17 16.01
CA ARG A 83 -5.58 6.38 16.06
C ARG A 83 -4.36 6.32 15.16
N VAL A 84 -3.99 5.11 14.67
CA VAL A 84 -2.82 4.94 13.80
C VAL A 84 -3.12 5.45 12.40
N ASP A 85 -2.39 6.49 11.97
CA ASP A 85 -2.48 6.97 10.59
C ASP A 85 -1.68 6.04 9.66
N GLY A 86 -2.37 5.40 8.75
CA GLY A 86 -1.77 4.49 7.77
C GLY A 86 -2.47 3.14 7.65
N PHE A 87 -3.43 2.85 8.53
CA PHE A 87 -4.29 1.68 8.44
C PHE A 87 -5.66 2.00 7.85
N THR A 88 -6.36 0.96 7.43
CA THR A 88 -7.76 1.05 6.98
C THR A 88 -8.71 0.97 8.18
N LYS A 89 -9.80 1.74 8.14
CA LYS A 89 -10.84 1.71 9.19
C LYS A 89 -11.49 0.33 9.37
N LYS A 90 -11.44 -0.52 8.34
CA LYS A 90 -11.92 -1.90 8.43
C LYS A 90 -11.20 -2.70 9.53
N LEU A 91 -9.90 -2.46 9.74
CA LEU A 91 -9.13 -3.15 10.77
C LEU A 91 -9.65 -2.83 12.17
N SER A 92 -9.73 -1.54 12.53
CA SER A 92 -10.20 -1.10 13.84
C SER A 92 -11.63 -1.54 14.11
N SER A 93 -12.52 -1.43 13.11
CA SER A 93 -13.92 -1.88 13.23
C SER A 93 -14.05 -3.39 13.47
N SER A 94 -13.26 -4.22 12.76
CA SER A 94 -13.29 -5.67 12.96
C SER A 94 -12.74 -6.08 14.33
N ILE A 95 -11.67 -5.39 14.78
CA ILE A 95 -11.11 -5.61 16.12
C ILE A 95 -12.16 -5.24 17.19
N SER A 96 -12.89 -4.10 17.03
CA SER A 96 -13.94 -3.67 17.96
C SER A 96 -15.00 -4.74 18.13
N VAL A 97 -15.51 -5.29 17.02
CA VAL A 97 -16.48 -6.41 17.07
C VAL A 97 -15.90 -7.63 17.79
N GLY A 98 -14.62 -7.96 17.54
CA GLY A 98 -13.94 -9.06 18.21
C GLY A 98 -13.78 -8.86 19.72
N GLU A 99 -13.47 -7.63 20.16
CA GLU A 99 -13.37 -7.25 21.57
C GLU A 99 -14.74 -7.32 22.27
N GLU A 100 -15.79 -6.79 21.64
CA GLU A 100 -17.15 -6.76 22.19
C GLU A 100 -17.76 -8.15 22.31
N THR A 101 -17.49 -9.04 21.34
CA THR A 101 -18.05 -10.41 21.31
C THR A 101 -17.16 -11.43 22.03
N GLY A 102 -15.96 -11.06 22.44
CA GLY A 102 -14.97 -11.99 22.98
C GLY A 102 -14.39 -12.98 21.97
N ALA A 103 -14.61 -12.74 20.66
CA ALA A 103 -14.18 -13.59 19.56
C ALA A 103 -13.05 -12.93 18.73
N LEU A 104 -12.08 -12.35 19.43
CA LEU A 104 -11.00 -11.58 18.80
C LEU A 104 -10.15 -12.44 17.85
N ASP A 105 -9.89 -13.70 18.20
CA ASP A 105 -9.17 -14.66 17.37
C ASP A 105 -9.84 -14.88 16.01
N THR A 106 -11.13 -15.15 16.01
CA THR A 106 -11.92 -15.37 14.79
C THR A 106 -12.00 -14.10 13.94
N MET A 107 -12.16 -12.94 14.58
CA MET A 107 -12.23 -11.66 13.89
C MET A 107 -10.86 -11.26 13.28
N LEU A 108 -9.76 -11.53 13.98
CA LEU A 108 -8.41 -11.30 13.44
C LEU A 108 -8.11 -12.17 12.22
N VAL A 109 -8.50 -13.45 12.24
CA VAL A 109 -8.35 -14.34 11.08
C VAL A 109 -9.19 -13.83 9.91
N SER A 110 -10.46 -13.47 10.17
CA SER A 110 -11.37 -12.98 9.14
C SER A 110 -10.85 -11.71 8.47
N ILE A 111 -10.45 -10.71 9.28
CA ILE A 111 -9.95 -9.44 8.73
C ILE A 111 -8.60 -9.61 8.03
N ALA A 112 -7.73 -10.50 8.50
CA ALA A 112 -6.47 -10.80 7.84
C ALA A 112 -6.70 -11.35 6.43
N ASN A 113 -7.60 -12.34 6.28
CA ASN A 113 -7.96 -12.91 4.98
C ASN A 113 -8.59 -11.87 4.06
N GLN A 114 -9.49 -11.03 4.58
CA GLN A 114 -10.13 -9.97 3.80
C GLN A 114 -9.12 -8.92 3.33
N MET A 115 -8.22 -8.48 4.21
CA MET A 115 -7.20 -7.49 3.85
C MET A 115 -6.18 -8.03 2.87
N GLU A 116 -5.83 -9.30 2.96
CA GLU A 116 -4.95 -9.97 2.00
C GLU A 116 -5.60 -10.00 0.61
N TYR A 117 -6.87 -10.42 0.51
CA TYR A 117 -7.63 -10.36 -0.72
C TYR A 117 -7.76 -8.93 -1.28
N ASP A 118 -8.11 -7.95 -0.44
CA ASP A 118 -8.17 -6.53 -0.84
C ASP A 118 -6.80 -6.04 -1.36
N SER A 119 -5.70 -6.50 -0.77
CA SER A 119 -4.33 -6.20 -1.20
C SER A 119 -4.02 -6.78 -2.58
N GLU A 120 -4.37 -8.04 -2.82
CA GLU A 120 -4.19 -8.70 -4.12
C GLU A 120 -5.00 -8.01 -5.23
N VAL A 121 -6.27 -7.71 -4.95
CA VAL A 121 -7.13 -6.98 -5.89
C VAL A 121 -6.56 -5.60 -6.22
N ALA A 122 -6.05 -4.91 -5.21
CA ALA A 122 -5.45 -3.59 -5.41
C ALA A 122 -4.14 -3.66 -6.22
N MET A 123 -3.31 -4.70 -6.01
CA MET A 123 -2.11 -4.95 -6.82
C MET A 123 -2.44 -5.31 -8.27
N ASN A 124 -3.43 -6.18 -8.49
CA ASN A 124 -3.87 -6.58 -9.83
C ASN A 124 -4.42 -5.39 -10.63
N LYS A 125 -5.11 -4.46 -9.98
CA LYS A 125 -5.52 -3.20 -10.61
C LYS A 125 -4.34 -2.37 -11.11
N LEU A 126 -3.25 -2.29 -10.34
CA LEU A 126 -2.05 -1.59 -10.80
C LEU A 126 -1.44 -2.24 -12.04
N VAL A 127 -1.35 -3.57 -12.05
CA VAL A 127 -0.82 -4.33 -13.19
C VAL A 127 -1.69 -4.07 -14.43
N SER A 128 -3.02 -4.04 -14.29
CA SER A 128 -3.94 -3.76 -15.40
C SER A 128 -3.77 -2.35 -15.99
N TYR A 129 -3.26 -1.38 -15.23
CA TYR A 129 -2.93 -0.06 -15.79
C TYR A 129 -1.59 -0.02 -16.54
N LEU A 130 -0.69 -0.99 -16.30
CA LEU A 130 0.58 -1.06 -17.02
C LEU A 130 0.38 -1.42 -18.50
N GLU A 131 -0.60 -2.27 -18.82
CA GLU A 131 -0.86 -2.71 -20.18
C GLU A 131 -1.20 -1.52 -21.12
N PRO A 132 -2.20 -0.67 -20.84
CA PRO A 132 -2.46 0.52 -21.65
C PRO A 132 -1.28 1.50 -21.70
N ALA A 133 -0.55 1.65 -20.59
CA ALA A 133 0.60 2.53 -20.54
C ALA A 133 1.73 2.07 -21.48
N MET A 134 2.00 0.77 -21.55
CA MET A 134 2.96 0.17 -22.47
C MET A 134 2.57 0.41 -23.94
N ILE A 135 1.28 0.27 -24.27
CA ILE A 135 0.78 0.53 -25.64
C ILE A 135 1.04 1.99 -26.05
N VAL A 136 0.75 2.94 -25.16
CA VAL A 136 0.99 4.37 -25.42
C VAL A 136 2.48 4.65 -25.62
N VAL A 137 3.35 4.07 -24.78
CA VAL A 137 4.82 4.23 -24.92
C VAL A 137 5.30 3.66 -26.26
N MET A 138 4.85 2.45 -26.63
CA MET A 138 5.22 1.82 -27.89
C MET A 138 4.72 2.63 -29.10
N ALA A 139 3.49 3.14 -29.05
CA ALA A 139 2.94 4.00 -30.10
C ALA A 139 3.75 5.31 -30.27
N ALA A 140 4.18 5.91 -29.17
CA ALA A 140 5.03 7.09 -29.18
C ALA A 140 6.40 6.82 -29.82
N VAL A 141 7.03 5.68 -29.45
CA VAL A 141 8.32 5.28 -30.03
C VAL A 141 8.21 5.03 -31.52
N VAL A 142 7.21 4.25 -31.94
CA VAL A 142 6.98 3.94 -33.36
C VAL A 142 6.67 5.22 -34.15
N GLY A 143 5.80 6.08 -33.60
CA GLY A 143 5.48 7.36 -34.20
C GLY A 143 6.72 8.26 -34.40
N PHE A 144 7.58 8.33 -33.39
CA PHE A 144 8.84 9.06 -33.47
C PHE A 144 9.78 8.53 -34.58
N VAL A 145 9.90 7.20 -34.70
CA VAL A 145 10.70 6.56 -35.76
C VAL A 145 10.15 6.89 -37.13
N ILE A 146 8.83 6.79 -37.31
CA ILE A 146 8.17 7.10 -38.60
C ILE A 146 8.43 8.57 -39.00
N ILE A 147 8.25 9.51 -38.07
CA ILE A 147 8.49 10.93 -38.35
C ILE A 147 9.98 11.16 -38.71
N SER A 148 10.90 10.52 -38.00
CA SER A 148 12.35 10.65 -38.28
C SER A 148 12.76 10.15 -39.64
N VAL A 149 12.06 9.17 -40.22
CA VAL A 149 12.34 8.59 -41.52
C VAL A 149 11.64 9.41 -42.64
N ILE A 150 10.43 9.88 -42.40
CA ILE A 150 9.65 10.60 -43.42
C ILE A 150 10.21 12.01 -43.67
N GLN A 151 10.66 12.70 -42.61
CA GLN A 151 11.11 14.09 -42.68
C GLN A 151 12.25 14.32 -43.72
N PRO A 152 13.35 13.52 -43.77
CA PRO A 152 14.40 13.68 -44.76
C PRO A 152 13.94 13.33 -46.18
N ILE A 153 12.98 12.41 -46.34
CA ILE A 153 12.45 12.05 -47.67
C ILE A 153 11.72 13.23 -48.31
N TYR A 154 10.83 13.90 -47.59
CA TYR A 154 10.13 15.08 -48.05
C TYR A 154 11.08 16.27 -48.35
N GLY A 155 12.13 16.44 -47.50
CA GLY A 155 13.16 17.46 -47.73
C GLY A 155 13.92 17.26 -49.06
N SER A 156 14.21 16.01 -49.41
CA SER A 156 14.88 15.69 -50.68
C SER A 156 13.99 15.99 -51.90
N TYR A 157 12.70 15.74 -51.82
CA TYR A 157 11.77 16.08 -52.93
C TYR A 157 11.62 17.59 -53.14
N ALA A 158 11.56 18.38 -52.06
CA ALA A 158 11.47 19.83 -52.15
C ALA A 158 12.72 20.46 -52.81
N THR A 159 13.90 19.91 -52.59
CA THR A 159 15.14 20.38 -53.21
C THR A 159 15.20 20.09 -54.68
N ILE A 160 14.68 18.95 -55.15
CA ILE A 160 14.62 18.59 -56.57
C ILE A 160 13.59 19.44 -57.31
N ALA A 161 12.44 19.73 -56.69
CA ALA A 161 11.40 20.56 -57.32
C ALA A 161 11.80 22.04 -57.54
N ASN A 162 12.74 22.57 -56.73
CA ASN A 162 13.26 23.93 -56.87
C ASN A 162 14.49 24.06 -57.79
N SER A 163 14.96 22.95 -58.38
CA SER A 163 16.13 22.93 -59.29
C SER A 163 15.75 22.91 -60.77
N TYR A 164 14.46 23.01 -61.08
CA TYR A 164 13.90 23.18 -62.44
C TYR A 164 13.15 24.49 -62.52
#